data_2788acf8d4259e7d80d31b7aa9a66d80
#
_entry.id   2788acf8d4259e7d80d31b7aa9a66d80
#
_cell.length_a   1.000
_cell.length_b   1.000
_cell.length_c   1.000
_cell.angle_alpha   90.00
_cell.angle_beta   90.00
_cell.angle_gamma   90.00
#
_symmetry.space_group_name_H-M   'P 1'
#
loop_
_entity.id
_entity.type
_entity.pdbx_description
1 polymer ?
#
loop_
_entity_poly.entity_id
_entity_poly.type
_entity_poly.pdbx_seq_one_letter_code
_entity_poly.pdbx_strand_id
1 'polypeptide(L)'
;NRVEKGTTARGFITAGTSYNYVKEAFPEAAVLKLGMVWPLPEKMIRAFAATVKELYVVEELDPFLETHIKAMGIPCHGKDLIPARGELNAFIVRGAIAPAKNELFAPLDLPMRPPNMCAGCPHRGLFYCLSRMKDVFVSGDIGCYTLGALPPLSAMDSCVCMGASVTVAHGMAKALGEEGKGKVVAVLGDSTFIHSGITGLINSVYNASDTMVIILDNRITAMTGHQENPASGANIKGEPALALNLEKLCRAVGVKRVKVVNPHDIEATRKVLKKELAASGTSVVISRAPCVLLPAEVKRKKPVYLTDTAKCTGCMACVRLRCPAISWQPLTPEEAEAKGYKKKQKGYSLITEVQCNGCGQCAALCKFEAIVRREAE
;
A
#
# COMPACT_ATOMS: atom_id res chain seq x y z
N ASN A 1 -8.26 26.86 -15.90
CA ASN A 1 -9.66 27.14 -15.60
C ASN A 1 -10.40 27.35 -16.91
N ARG A 2 -11.64 26.87 -17.02
CA ARG A 2 -12.45 27.02 -18.22
C ARG A 2 -13.93 27.14 -17.86
N VAL A 3 -14.65 27.98 -18.60
CA VAL A 3 -16.09 28.12 -18.50
C VAL A 3 -16.73 27.39 -19.68
N GLU A 4 -17.68 26.50 -19.39
CA GLU A 4 -18.52 25.84 -20.38
C GLU A 4 -19.94 26.43 -20.27
N LYS A 5 -20.49 26.88 -21.37
CA LYS A 5 -21.85 27.37 -21.42
C LYS A 5 -22.83 26.20 -21.32
N GLY A 6 -23.94 26.43 -20.68
CA GLY A 6 -25.05 25.48 -20.59
C GLY A 6 -26.36 26.10 -21.11
N THR A 7 -27.36 25.24 -21.22
CA THR A 7 -28.73 25.63 -21.66
C THR A 7 -29.71 25.70 -20.50
N THR A 8 -29.28 25.29 -19.29
CA THR A 8 -30.14 25.28 -18.08
C THR A 8 -29.85 26.46 -17.15
N ALA A 9 -30.74 26.70 -16.22
CA ALA A 9 -30.54 27.72 -15.17
C ALA A 9 -29.49 27.36 -14.13
N ARG A 10 -29.01 26.10 -14.12
CA ARG A 10 -28.03 25.55 -13.17
C ARG A 10 -26.62 25.78 -13.64
N GLY A 11 -25.79 26.20 -12.71
CA GLY A 11 -24.34 26.30 -12.92
C GLY A 11 -23.56 25.53 -11.85
N PHE A 12 -22.46 24.95 -12.25
CA PHE A 12 -21.60 24.15 -11.38
C PHE A 12 -20.18 24.71 -11.33
N ILE A 13 -19.63 24.87 -10.13
CA ILE A 13 -18.21 25.10 -9.93
C ILE A 13 -17.62 23.81 -9.38
N THR A 14 -16.56 23.31 -10.03
CA THR A 14 -15.97 22.03 -9.68
C THR A 14 -14.51 21.95 -10.12
N ALA A 15 -13.77 20.99 -9.57
CA ALA A 15 -12.38 20.70 -9.89
C ALA A 15 -12.12 19.18 -9.96
N GLY A 16 -10.98 18.79 -10.53
CA GLY A 16 -10.55 17.40 -10.54
C GLY A 16 -11.55 16.45 -11.19
N THR A 17 -11.74 15.28 -10.57
CA THR A 17 -12.65 14.22 -11.04
C THR A 17 -14.12 14.56 -10.88
N SER A 18 -14.47 15.41 -9.90
CA SER A 18 -15.84 15.86 -9.68
C SER A 18 -16.43 16.56 -10.91
N TYR A 19 -15.57 17.15 -11.77
CA TYR A 19 -16.00 17.69 -13.05
C TYR A 19 -16.62 16.62 -13.95
N ASN A 20 -16.06 15.43 -14.02
CA ASN A 20 -16.57 14.35 -14.85
C ASN A 20 -17.94 13.89 -14.35
N TYR A 21 -18.12 13.81 -13.03
CA TYR A 21 -19.40 13.44 -12.41
C TYR A 21 -20.49 14.46 -12.74
N VAL A 22 -20.16 15.76 -12.68
CA VAL A 22 -21.11 16.83 -13.05
C VAL A 22 -21.47 16.75 -14.53
N LYS A 23 -20.51 16.54 -15.42
CA LYS A 23 -20.76 16.46 -16.87
C LYS A 23 -21.62 15.25 -17.25
N GLU A 24 -21.44 14.12 -16.58
CA GLU A 24 -22.24 12.92 -16.76
C GLU A 24 -23.67 13.10 -16.18
N ALA A 25 -23.76 13.69 -14.97
CA ALA A 25 -25.03 13.90 -14.30
C ALA A 25 -25.88 14.98 -14.97
N PHE A 26 -25.29 16.08 -15.42
CA PHE A 26 -25.93 17.28 -15.97
C PHE A 26 -25.19 17.78 -17.22
N PRO A 27 -25.26 17.07 -18.36
CA PRO A 27 -24.50 17.37 -19.57
C PRO A 27 -24.82 18.77 -20.15
N GLU A 28 -26.03 19.26 -19.94
CA GLU A 28 -26.54 20.54 -20.47
C GLU A 28 -26.31 21.74 -19.53
N ALA A 29 -25.73 21.52 -18.35
CA ALA A 29 -25.51 22.59 -17.39
C ALA A 29 -24.26 23.43 -17.71
N ALA A 30 -24.28 24.70 -17.30
CA ALA A 30 -23.09 25.53 -17.32
C ALA A 30 -22.07 25.05 -16.27
N VAL A 31 -20.80 25.02 -16.62
CA VAL A 31 -19.75 24.55 -15.70
C VAL A 31 -18.57 25.49 -15.72
N LEU A 32 -18.15 25.93 -14.54
CA LEU A 32 -16.81 26.49 -14.32
C LEU A 32 -15.89 25.37 -13.80
N LYS A 33 -15.05 24.83 -14.67
CA LYS A 33 -14.01 23.88 -14.29
C LYS A 33 -12.76 24.62 -13.81
N LEU A 34 -12.40 24.42 -12.55
CA LEU A 34 -11.16 24.94 -11.99
C LEU A 34 -10.03 23.93 -12.26
N GLY A 35 -9.04 24.33 -13.01
CA GLY A 35 -7.78 23.58 -13.20
C GLY A 35 -6.76 23.92 -12.12
N MET A 36 -6.84 25.17 -11.59
CA MET A 36 -6.07 25.64 -10.44
C MET A 36 -7.05 26.03 -9.35
N VAL A 37 -6.96 25.35 -8.21
CA VAL A 37 -7.88 25.55 -7.07
C VAL A 37 -7.34 26.53 -6.03
N TRP A 38 -6.09 26.94 -6.15
CA TRP A 38 -5.50 27.96 -5.28
C TRP A 38 -4.36 28.73 -5.99
N PRO A 39 -4.32 30.09 -5.89
CA PRO A 39 -5.40 30.92 -5.38
C PRO A 39 -6.65 30.86 -6.26
N LEU A 40 -7.84 31.02 -5.67
CA LEU A 40 -9.09 31.00 -6.42
C LEU A 40 -9.20 32.18 -7.38
N PRO A 41 -9.70 31.96 -8.63
CA PRO A 41 -9.88 33.03 -9.61
C PRO A 41 -11.16 33.82 -9.34
N GLU A 42 -11.18 34.65 -8.30
CA GLU A 42 -12.38 35.34 -7.79
C GLU A 42 -13.17 36.06 -8.89
N LYS A 43 -12.48 36.82 -9.76
CA LYS A 43 -13.16 37.53 -10.87
C LYS A 43 -13.94 36.59 -11.79
N MET A 44 -13.35 35.43 -12.11
CA MET A 44 -13.97 34.41 -12.95
C MET A 44 -15.14 33.74 -12.25
N ILE A 45 -15.01 33.45 -10.95
CA ILE A 45 -16.08 32.88 -10.14
C ILE A 45 -17.27 33.82 -10.06
N ARG A 46 -17.07 35.10 -9.76
CA ARG A 46 -18.11 36.12 -9.73
C ARG A 46 -18.80 36.30 -11.09
N ALA A 47 -18.04 36.38 -12.16
CA ALA A 47 -18.57 36.50 -13.51
C ALA A 47 -19.41 35.26 -13.88
N PHE A 48 -18.95 34.05 -13.56
CA PHE A 48 -19.71 32.83 -13.80
C PHE A 48 -20.99 32.76 -12.97
N ALA A 49 -20.90 33.03 -11.66
CA ALA A 49 -22.04 33.01 -10.76
C ALA A 49 -23.18 33.96 -11.23
N ALA A 50 -22.82 35.12 -11.81
CA ALA A 50 -23.80 36.06 -12.34
C ALA A 50 -24.54 35.55 -13.61
N THR A 51 -24.08 34.49 -14.25
CA THR A 51 -24.71 33.94 -15.48
C THR A 51 -25.70 32.83 -15.21
N VAL A 52 -25.85 32.37 -13.97
CA VAL A 52 -26.71 31.25 -13.60
C VAL A 52 -27.68 31.63 -12.50
N LYS A 53 -28.83 30.94 -12.41
CA LYS A 53 -29.85 31.18 -11.37
C LYS A 53 -29.58 30.38 -10.10
N GLU A 54 -29.09 29.17 -10.26
CA GLU A 54 -28.76 28.23 -9.19
C GLU A 54 -27.30 27.83 -9.31
N LEU A 55 -26.50 28.08 -8.27
CA LEU A 55 -25.08 27.75 -8.25
C LEU A 55 -24.84 26.59 -7.32
N TYR A 56 -24.16 25.57 -7.82
CA TYR A 56 -23.75 24.38 -7.09
C TYR A 56 -22.23 24.26 -7.08
N VAL A 57 -21.67 23.90 -5.93
CA VAL A 57 -20.26 23.53 -5.78
C VAL A 57 -20.18 22.03 -5.56
N VAL A 58 -19.53 21.32 -6.48
CA VAL A 58 -19.35 19.87 -6.38
C VAL A 58 -17.88 19.55 -6.20
N GLU A 59 -17.54 19.07 -5.02
CA GLU A 59 -16.18 18.70 -4.61
C GLU A 59 -16.21 17.51 -3.66
N GLU A 60 -15.14 16.73 -3.64
CA GLU A 60 -14.96 15.61 -2.73
C GLU A 60 -14.63 16.10 -1.31
N LEU A 61 -14.96 15.30 -0.30
CA LEU A 61 -14.62 15.49 1.11
C LEU A 61 -15.04 16.86 1.67
N ASP A 62 -14.10 17.63 2.21
CA ASP A 62 -14.33 18.90 2.91
C ASP A 62 -14.78 20.04 1.96
N PRO A 63 -15.58 21.00 2.44
CA PRO A 63 -16.09 22.11 1.65
C PRO A 63 -15.05 23.19 1.40
N PHE A 64 -13.97 22.90 0.70
CA PHE A 64 -12.91 23.87 0.43
C PHE A 64 -13.35 24.98 -0.53
N LEU A 65 -13.80 24.59 -1.73
CA LEU A 65 -14.28 25.56 -2.73
C LEU A 65 -15.52 26.28 -2.24
N GLU A 66 -16.48 25.54 -1.70
CA GLU A 66 -17.72 26.08 -1.17
C GLU A 66 -17.48 27.15 -0.11
N THR A 67 -16.61 26.87 0.87
CA THR A 67 -16.30 27.79 1.96
C THR A 67 -15.73 29.12 1.44
N HIS A 68 -14.79 29.04 0.51
CA HIS A 68 -14.17 30.23 -0.06
C HIS A 68 -15.13 31.02 -0.96
N ILE A 69 -15.99 30.33 -1.72
CA ILE A 69 -16.99 30.97 -2.58
C ILE A 69 -18.04 31.67 -1.73
N LYS A 70 -18.51 31.03 -0.65
CA LYS A 70 -19.42 31.67 0.31
C LYS A 70 -18.77 32.86 1.02
N ALA A 71 -17.48 32.78 1.35
CA ALA A 71 -16.72 33.91 1.93
C ALA A 71 -16.60 35.12 0.97
N MET A 72 -16.70 34.91 -0.36
CA MET A 72 -16.81 35.99 -1.36
C MET A 72 -18.21 36.65 -1.38
N GLY A 73 -19.16 36.19 -0.57
CA GLY A 73 -20.54 36.65 -0.55
C GLY A 73 -21.40 36.07 -1.70
N ILE A 74 -20.97 34.98 -2.33
CA ILE A 74 -21.68 34.32 -3.42
C ILE A 74 -22.51 33.17 -2.84
N PRO A 75 -23.85 33.20 -2.92
CA PRO A 75 -24.67 32.10 -2.45
C PRO A 75 -24.52 30.88 -3.37
N CYS A 76 -24.34 29.73 -2.78
CA CYS A 76 -24.24 28.47 -3.50
C CYS A 76 -24.66 27.29 -2.63
N HIS A 77 -25.13 26.23 -3.27
CA HIS A 77 -25.32 24.92 -2.66
C HIS A 77 -24.03 24.11 -2.76
N GLY A 78 -23.75 23.30 -1.77
CA GLY A 78 -22.59 22.42 -1.72
C GLY A 78 -22.84 21.24 -0.78
N LYS A 79 -22.20 21.19 0.37
CA LYS A 79 -22.34 20.10 1.35
C LYS A 79 -23.68 20.07 2.11
N ASP A 80 -24.52 21.07 1.91
CA ASP A 80 -25.94 21.01 2.28
C ASP A 80 -26.72 19.96 1.49
N LEU A 81 -26.27 19.65 0.26
CA LEU A 81 -26.86 18.64 -0.62
C LEU A 81 -25.88 17.50 -0.93
N ILE A 82 -24.64 17.82 -1.28
CA ILE A 82 -23.63 16.88 -1.72
C ILE A 82 -22.98 16.19 -0.50
N PRO A 83 -22.95 14.85 -0.42
CA PRO A 83 -22.36 14.15 0.72
C PRO A 83 -20.89 14.55 0.95
N ALA A 84 -20.51 14.75 2.22
CA ALA A 84 -19.14 15.02 2.63
C ALA A 84 -18.31 13.72 2.88
N ARG A 85 -18.97 12.56 2.91
CA ARG A 85 -18.33 11.27 3.20
C ARG A 85 -18.58 10.27 2.07
N GLY A 86 -17.63 9.40 1.85
CA GLY A 86 -17.65 8.41 0.77
C GLY A 86 -17.22 9.01 -0.57
N GLU A 87 -17.13 8.17 -1.58
CA GLU A 87 -16.81 8.57 -2.94
C GLU A 87 -18.01 9.21 -3.61
N LEU A 88 -17.80 10.27 -4.39
CA LEU A 88 -18.80 10.81 -5.29
C LEU A 88 -18.78 10.05 -6.62
N ASN A 89 -19.93 10.07 -7.29
CA ASN A 89 -20.10 9.64 -8.67
C ASN A 89 -21.29 10.40 -9.29
N ALA A 90 -21.49 10.26 -10.59
CA ALA A 90 -22.56 10.95 -11.30
C ALA A 90 -23.96 10.63 -10.74
N PHE A 91 -24.19 9.40 -10.30
CA PHE A 91 -25.46 8.97 -9.72
C PHE A 91 -25.75 9.68 -8.38
N ILE A 92 -24.75 9.74 -7.49
CA ILE A 92 -24.87 10.44 -6.19
C ILE A 92 -25.08 11.94 -6.41
N VAL A 93 -24.30 12.57 -7.28
CA VAL A 93 -24.43 14.01 -7.61
C VAL A 93 -25.81 14.31 -8.20
N ARG A 94 -26.28 13.48 -9.13
CA ARG A 94 -27.63 13.64 -9.71
C ARG A 94 -28.71 13.49 -8.65
N GLY A 95 -28.64 12.45 -7.83
CA GLY A 95 -29.64 12.17 -6.80
C GLY A 95 -29.71 13.25 -5.72
N ALA A 96 -28.58 13.89 -5.38
CA ALA A 96 -28.53 14.98 -4.41
C ALA A 96 -29.20 16.27 -4.92
N ILE A 97 -29.09 16.57 -6.22
CA ILE A 97 -29.52 17.85 -6.79
C ILE A 97 -30.88 17.74 -7.49
N ALA A 98 -31.13 16.64 -8.15
CA ALA A 98 -32.35 16.38 -8.90
C ALA A 98 -32.84 14.94 -8.62
N PRO A 99 -33.43 14.69 -7.44
CA PRO A 99 -33.87 13.35 -7.09
C PRO A 99 -34.95 12.88 -8.08
N ALA A 100 -34.62 11.85 -8.85
CA ALA A 100 -35.53 11.08 -9.67
C ALA A 100 -35.81 9.76 -8.96
N LYS A 101 -36.91 9.09 -9.29
CA LYS A 101 -37.15 7.70 -8.90
C LYS A 101 -36.04 6.86 -9.57
N ASN A 102 -34.99 6.60 -8.84
CA ASN A 102 -33.93 5.71 -9.30
C ASN A 102 -34.29 4.29 -8.89
N GLU A 103 -34.35 3.37 -9.83
CA GLU A 103 -34.32 1.95 -9.52
C GLU A 103 -32.93 1.61 -8.95
N LEU A 104 -32.88 1.50 -7.65
CA LEU A 104 -31.67 0.98 -6.98
C LEU A 104 -31.59 -0.51 -7.30
N PHE A 105 -30.58 -0.90 -8.05
CA PHE A 105 -30.25 -2.31 -8.17
C PHE A 105 -29.93 -2.86 -6.78
N ALA A 106 -30.50 -4.04 -6.46
CA ALA A 106 -30.16 -4.74 -5.24
C ALA A 106 -28.63 -4.96 -5.21
N PRO A 107 -27.97 -4.73 -4.07
CA PRO A 107 -26.56 -5.03 -3.94
C PRO A 107 -26.31 -6.50 -4.28
N LEU A 108 -25.37 -6.75 -5.19
CA LEU A 108 -24.92 -8.11 -5.47
C LEU A 108 -24.06 -8.59 -4.31
N ASP A 109 -24.29 -9.83 -3.86
CA ASP A 109 -23.40 -10.49 -2.91
C ASP A 109 -22.14 -10.93 -3.65
N LEU A 110 -21.16 -10.02 -3.69
CA LEU A 110 -19.88 -10.25 -4.38
C LEU A 110 -18.80 -10.64 -3.37
N PRO A 111 -17.93 -11.58 -3.73
CA PRO A 111 -16.83 -11.95 -2.86
C PRO A 111 -15.88 -10.77 -2.65
N MET A 112 -15.49 -10.55 -1.40
CA MET A 112 -14.48 -9.54 -1.05
C MET A 112 -13.16 -9.81 -1.76
N ARG A 113 -12.60 -8.79 -2.40
CA ARG A 113 -11.30 -8.83 -3.09
C ARG A 113 -10.34 -7.79 -2.50
N PRO A 114 -9.84 -8.02 -1.28
CA PRO A 114 -8.92 -7.08 -0.65
C PRO A 114 -7.64 -6.95 -1.49
N PRO A 115 -7.00 -5.77 -1.49
CA PRO A 115 -5.74 -5.56 -2.18
C PRO A 115 -4.67 -6.50 -1.67
N ASN A 116 -3.71 -6.85 -2.54
CA ASN A 116 -2.65 -7.79 -2.23
C ASN A 116 -1.32 -7.33 -2.82
N MET A 117 -0.21 -7.69 -2.17
CA MET A 117 1.12 -7.48 -2.74
C MET A 117 1.29 -8.28 -4.03
N CYS A 118 2.12 -7.80 -4.96
CA CYS A 118 2.41 -8.47 -6.24
C CYS A 118 2.97 -9.89 -6.07
N ALA A 119 2.83 -10.75 -7.06
CA ALA A 119 3.53 -12.02 -7.09
C ALA A 119 5.05 -11.78 -7.06
N GLY A 120 5.76 -12.48 -6.17
CA GLY A 120 7.20 -12.30 -5.97
C GLY A 120 7.64 -11.00 -5.31
N CYS A 121 6.71 -10.20 -4.79
CA CYS A 121 7.06 -8.99 -4.05
C CYS A 121 8.09 -9.29 -2.94
N PRO A 122 9.20 -8.52 -2.86
CA PRO A 122 10.25 -8.75 -1.86
C PRO A 122 9.73 -8.58 -0.43
N HIS A 123 8.74 -7.72 -0.21
CA HIS A 123 8.20 -7.48 1.13
C HIS A 123 7.54 -8.71 1.75
N ARG A 124 7.04 -9.68 0.94
CA ARG A 124 6.35 -10.87 1.46
C ARG A 124 7.20 -11.72 2.40
N GLY A 125 8.44 -12.03 1.99
CA GLY A 125 9.31 -12.87 2.80
C GLY A 125 9.60 -12.25 4.16
N LEU A 126 9.81 -10.93 4.20
CA LEU A 126 10.01 -10.20 5.45
C LEU A 126 8.75 -10.25 6.33
N PHE A 127 7.58 -9.88 5.80
CA PHE A 127 6.34 -9.87 6.57
C PHE A 127 5.91 -11.28 6.99
N TYR A 128 6.23 -12.28 6.20
CA TYR A 128 6.08 -13.67 6.63
C TYR A 128 6.97 -13.98 7.85
N CYS A 129 8.21 -13.50 7.89
CA CYS A 129 9.06 -13.66 9.08
C CYS A 129 8.48 -12.94 10.29
N LEU A 130 8.05 -11.68 10.14
CA LEU A 130 7.45 -10.89 11.23
C LEU A 130 6.18 -11.53 11.76
N SER A 131 5.28 -12.03 10.88
CA SER A 131 4.04 -12.72 11.28
C SER A 131 4.27 -13.99 12.12
N ARG A 132 5.49 -14.50 12.19
CA ARG A 132 5.89 -15.67 12.97
C ARG A 132 6.66 -15.34 14.24
N MET A 133 6.84 -14.05 14.51
CA MET A 133 7.43 -13.57 15.76
C MET A 133 6.29 -13.30 16.74
N LYS A 134 6.33 -13.97 17.88
CA LYS A 134 5.33 -13.79 18.94
C LYS A 134 5.72 -12.60 19.82
N ASP A 135 4.74 -11.92 20.37
CA ASP A 135 4.90 -10.84 21.36
C ASP A 135 5.77 -9.68 20.84
N VAL A 136 5.71 -9.41 19.53
CA VAL A 136 6.42 -8.33 18.88
C VAL A 136 5.41 -7.29 18.40
N PHE A 137 5.60 -6.04 18.82
CA PHE A 137 4.87 -4.89 18.31
C PHE A 137 5.56 -4.35 17.05
N VAL A 138 4.85 -4.33 15.93
CA VAL A 138 5.34 -3.83 14.65
C VAL A 138 4.67 -2.51 14.31
N SER A 139 5.40 -1.42 14.51
CA SER A 139 5.01 -0.09 14.05
C SER A 139 5.28 0.02 12.56
N GLY A 140 4.22 0.08 11.79
CA GLY A 140 4.28 0.18 10.33
C GLY A 140 4.18 1.60 9.81
N ASP A 141 4.33 1.69 8.50
CA ASP A 141 4.32 2.93 7.75
C ASP A 141 3.53 2.75 6.44
N ILE A 142 3.40 3.79 5.63
CA ILE A 142 2.59 3.78 4.42
C ILE A 142 3.44 3.47 3.18
N GLY A 143 3.02 2.45 2.44
CA GLY A 143 3.61 1.97 1.20
C GLY A 143 2.98 0.65 0.78
N CYS A 144 3.47 0.02 -0.29
CA CYS A 144 3.00 -1.31 -0.70
C CYS A 144 3.05 -2.35 0.44
N TYR A 145 3.97 -2.16 1.36
CA TYR A 145 4.17 -3.02 2.52
C TYR A 145 3.10 -2.86 3.60
N THR A 146 2.31 -1.78 3.60
CA THR A 146 1.13 -1.65 4.48
C THR A 146 0.15 -2.81 4.30
N LEU A 147 0.13 -3.42 3.10
CA LEU A 147 -0.65 -4.64 2.84
C LEU A 147 -0.19 -5.85 3.68
N GLY A 148 0.96 -5.78 4.35
CA GLY A 148 1.39 -6.76 5.34
C GLY A 148 0.55 -6.79 6.61
N ALA A 149 -0.26 -5.74 6.87
CA ALA A 149 -1.24 -5.70 7.96
C ALA A 149 -2.42 -6.65 7.72
N LEU A 150 -2.72 -6.99 6.46
CA LEU A 150 -3.86 -7.82 6.11
C LEU A 150 -3.60 -9.32 6.33
N PRO A 151 -4.63 -10.10 6.69
CA PRO A 151 -4.53 -11.55 6.78
C PRO A 151 -4.06 -12.19 5.45
N PRO A 152 -3.33 -13.31 5.48
CA PRO A 152 -2.89 -14.09 6.62
C PRO A 152 -1.55 -13.63 7.22
N LEU A 153 -0.95 -12.54 6.74
CA LEU A 153 0.30 -12.01 7.28
C LEU A 153 0.07 -11.36 8.64
N SER A 154 -0.86 -10.41 8.72
CA SER A 154 -1.23 -9.71 9.96
C SER A 154 -0.01 -9.32 10.80
N ALA A 155 1.00 -8.71 10.15
CA ALA A 155 2.31 -8.48 10.70
C ALA A 155 2.62 -6.98 10.87
N MET A 156 1.60 -6.20 11.20
CA MET A 156 1.70 -4.77 11.46
C MET A 156 0.59 -4.37 12.43
N ASP A 157 0.95 -3.71 13.53
CA ASP A 157 0.04 -3.37 14.62
C ASP A 157 -0.41 -1.91 14.59
N SER A 158 0.39 -1.02 14.01
CA SER A 158 0.04 0.40 13.85
C SER A 158 0.51 0.95 12.52
N CYS A 159 -0.20 1.97 12.02
CA CYS A 159 0.18 2.76 10.86
C CYS A 159 -0.45 4.15 10.99
N VAL A 160 0.35 5.20 11.12
CA VAL A 160 -0.13 6.58 11.37
C VAL A 160 0.04 7.43 10.11
N CYS A 161 1.28 7.75 9.75
CA CYS A 161 1.62 8.51 8.55
C CYS A 161 3.04 8.17 8.09
N MET A 162 3.42 8.63 6.89
CA MET A 162 4.75 8.35 6.32
C MET A 162 5.86 8.90 7.22
N GLY A 163 6.76 8.00 7.65
CA GLY A 163 7.90 8.28 8.53
C GLY A 163 7.62 8.13 10.02
N ALA A 164 6.36 8.02 10.44
CA ALA A 164 6.01 7.94 11.86
C ALA A 164 6.36 6.59 12.51
N SER A 165 6.57 5.53 11.74
CA SER A 165 6.83 4.19 12.29
C SER A 165 7.99 4.16 13.29
N VAL A 166 9.07 4.89 12.99
CA VAL A 166 10.26 4.91 13.85
C VAL A 166 9.99 5.65 15.17
N THR A 167 9.28 6.77 15.10
CA THR A 167 8.95 7.56 16.31
C THR A 167 7.89 6.89 17.17
N VAL A 168 6.90 6.22 16.55
CA VAL A 168 5.90 5.41 17.27
C VAL A 168 6.58 4.23 17.97
N ALA A 169 7.47 3.51 17.26
CA ALA A 169 8.25 2.43 17.88
C ALA A 169 9.13 2.94 19.05
N HIS A 170 9.78 4.09 18.86
CA HIS A 170 10.54 4.72 19.93
C HIS A 170 9.67 5.02 21.16
N GLY A 171 8.51 5.65 20.95
CA GLY A 171 7.57 5.96 22.03
C GLY A 171 7.06 4.70 22.73
N MET A 172 6.72 3.65 21.97
CA MET A 172 6.30 2.35 22.51
C MET A 172 7.41 1.70 23.36
N ALA A 173 8.65 1.68 22.84
CA ALA A 173 9.78 1.13 23.61
C ALA A 173 10.03 1.88 24.93
N LYS A 174 9.88 3.22 24.93
CA LYS A 174 10.00 4.01 26.14
C LYS A 174 8.85 3.78 27.12
N ALA A 175 7.62 3.65 26.62
CA ALA A 175 6.44 3.39 27.46
C ALA A 175 6.47 2.01 28.13
N LEU A 176 6.94 0.99 27.38
CA LEU A 176 7.06 -0.38 27.91
C LEU A 176 8.31 -0.59 28.77
N GLY A 177 9.33 0.24 28.66
CA GLY A 177 10.58 0.10 29.42
C GLY A 177 11.21 -1.28 29.27
N GLU A 178 11.51 -1.97 30.37
CA GLU A 178 12.11 -3.31 30.38
C GLU A 178 11.25 -4.36 29.67
N GLU A 179 9.92 -4.26 29.78
CA GLU A 179 8.99 -5.20 29.14
C GLU A 179 9.00 -5.10 27.61
N GLY A 180 9.39 -3.93 27.08
CA GLY A 180 9.49 -3.69 25.65
C GLY A 180 10.79 -4.18 25.00
N LYS A 181 11.78 -4.56 25.80
CA LYS A 181 13.05 -5.06 25.28
C LYS A 181 12.88 -6.28 24.41
N GLY A 182 13.43 -6.22 23.20
CA GLY A 182 13.32 -7.32 22.24
C GLY A 182 11.93 -7.52 21.64
N LYS A 183 11.02 -6.52 21.76
CA LYS A 183 9.64 -6.66 21.28
C LYS A 183 9.17 -5.54 20.33
N VAL A 184 9.96 -4.49 20.12
CA VAL A 184 9.50 -3.33 19.36
C VAL A 184 10.26 -3.19 18.05
N VAL A 185 9.50 -3.14 16.94
CA VAL A 185 10.01 -3.06 15.58
C VAL A 185 9.33 -1.90 14.85
N ALA A 186 10.11 -1.11 14.10
CA ALA A 186 9.61 -0.16 13.12
C ALA A 186 9.84 -0.70 11.70
N VAL A 187 8.89 -0.53 10.79
CA VAL A 187 9.04 -0.92 9.38
C VAL A 187 8.64 0.24 8.48
N LEU A 188 9.53 0.63 7.55
CA LEU A 188 9.27 1.69 6.57
C LEU A 188 10.03 1.47 5.26
N GLY A 189 9.58 2.12 4.18
CA GLY A 189 10.23 2.06 2.87
C GLY A 189 11.50 2.92 2.80
N ASP A 190 12.34 2.66 1.79
CA ASP A 190 13.57 3.41 1.51
C ASP A 190 13.33 4.90 1.27
N SER A 191 12.38 5.25 0.43
CA SER A 191 11.97 6.64 0.18
C SER A 191 11.47 7.31 1.45
N THR A 192 10.55 6.67 2.17
CA THR A 192 9.98 7.17 3.42
C THR A 192 11.05 7.37 4.49
N PHE A 193 12.02 6.46 4.59
CA PHE A 193 13.15 6.61 5.50
C PHE A 193 13.95 7.88 5.20
N ILE A 194 14.26 8.12 3.92
CA ILE A 194 15.10 9.25 3.52
C ILE A 194 14.39 10.60 3.73
N HIS A 195 13.10 10.71 3.37
CA HIS A 195 12.42 12.01 3.44
C HIS A 195 11.88 12.37 4.83
N SER A 196 11.60 11.40 5.71
CA SER A 196 11.02 11.69 7.04
C SER A 196 11.41 10.73 8.16
N GLY A 197 11.69 9.45 7.88
CA GLY A 197 12.01 8.47 8.91
C GLY A 197 13.39 8.64 9.57
N ILE A 198 14.33 9.28 8.88
CA ILE A 198 15.71 9.48 9.38
C ILE A 198 15.75 10.31 10.67
N THR A 199 14.91 11.31 10.81
CA THR A 199 14.82 12.14 12.02
C THR A 199 14.40 11.32 13.24
N GLY A 200 13.45 10.37 13.03
CA GLY A 200 13.06 9.40 14.06
C GLY A 200 14.20 8.46 14.45
N LEU A 201 15.02 8.03 13.49
CA LEU A 201 16.18 7.18 13.78
C LEU A 201 17.24 7.94 14.59
N ILE A 202 17.54 9.20 14.23
CA ILE A 202 18.46 10.05 14.99
C ILE A 202 17.97 10.19 16.44
N ASN A 203 16.67 10.47 16.62
CA ASN A 203 16.08 10.57 17.95
C ASN A 203 16.16 9.25 18.74
N SER A 204 15.91 8.12 18.10
CA SER A 204 16.00 6.80 18.73
C SER A 204 17.40 6.45 19.19
N VAL A 205 18.43 6.80 18.40
CA VAL A 205 19.84 6.62 18.75
C VAL A 205 20.23 7.55 19.89
N TYR A 206 19.90 8.84 19.78
CA TYR A 206 20.21 9.87 20.80
C TYR A 206 19.63 9.50 22.16
N ASN A 207 18.39 9.01 22.19
CA ASN A 207 17.69 8.66 23.44
C ASN A 207 17.86 7.17 23.82
N ALA A 208 18.84 6.46 23.27
CA ALA A 208 19.15 5.07 23.58
C ALA A 208 17.91 4.15 23.60
N SER A 209 17.19 4.09 22.49
CA SER A 209 15.98 3.26 22.36
C SER A 209 16.34 1.80 22.06
N ASP A 210 15.64 0.86 22.68
CA ASP A 210 15.73 -0.57 22.37
C ASP A 210 14.71 -0.91 21.26
N THR A 211 15.04 -0.52 20.00
CA THR A 211 14.17 -0.73 18.84
C THR A 211 14.94 -1.31 17.66
N MET A 212 14.30 -2.18 16.91
CA MET A 212 14.79 -2.62 15.61
C MET A 212 14.05 -1.85 14.51
N VAL A 213 14.78 -1.11 13.67
CA VAL A 213 14.24 -0.40 12.51
C VAL A 213 14.52 -1.20 11.25
N ILE A 214 13.48 -1.52 10.49
CA ILE A 214 13.59 -2.27 9.22
C ILE A 214 13.32 -1.31 8.07
N ILE A 215 14.32 -1.11 7.21
CA ILE A 215 14.20 -0.31 5.99
C ILE A 215 13.99 -1.25 4.81
N LEU A 216 12.88 -1.08 4.11
CA LEU A 216 12.50 -1.86 2.93
C LEU A 216 13.07 -1.19 1.67
N ASP A 217 14.27 -1.62 1.27
CA ASP A 217 15.00 -1.09 0.12
C ASP A 217 14.60 -1.86 -1.15
N ASN A 218 13.56 -1.38 -1.83
CA ASN A 218 13.09 -1.93 -3.11
C ASN A 218 13.50 -1.09 -4.32
N ARG A 219 14.32 -0.06 -4.11
CA ARG A 219 14.89 0.82 -5.13
C ARG A 219 13.88 1.69 -5.88
N ILE A 220 12.65 1.87 -5.38
CA ILE A 220 11.63 2.67 -6.06
C ILE A 220 10.50 3.05 -5.10
N THR A 221 9.86 4.19 -5.30
CA THR A 221 8.62 4.58 -4.63
C THR A 221 7.44 4.01 -5.42
N ALA A 222 7.11 2.73 -5.15
CA ALA A 222 6.27 1.94 -6.06
C ALA A 222 4.77 2.26 -5.97
N MET A 223 4.22 2.46 -4.77
CA MET A 223 2.78 2.57 -4.54
C MET A 223 2.12 3.73 -5.29
N THR A 224 2.81 4.84 -5.43
CA THR A 224 2.29 6.08 -6.04
C THR A 224 2.62 6.24 -7.52
N GLY A 225 3.19 5.22 -8.16
CA GLY A 225 3.46 5.23 -9.60
C GLY A 225 4.92 5.05 -9.99
N HIS A 226 5.73 4.41 -9.16
CA HIS A 226 7.12 4.07 -9.45
C HIS A 226 8.02 5.30 -9.66
N GLN A 227 7.92 6.26 -8.73
CA GLN A 227 8.80 7.42 -8.73
C GLN A 227 10.21 7.05 -8.25
N GLU A 228 11.20 7.68 -8.89
CA GLU A 228 12.58 7.62 -8.42
C GLU A 228 12.71 8.27 -7.04
N ASN A 229 13.70 7.81 -6.27
CA ASN A 229 14.04 8.36 -4.96
C ASN A 229 15.55 8.39 -4.77
N PRO A 230 16.10 9.08 -3.77
CA PRO A 230 17.55 9.21 -3.62
C PRO A 230 18.32 7.89 -3.46
N ALA A 231 17.67 6.75 -3.18
CA ALA A 231 18.32 5.43 -3.12
C ALA A 231 18.28 4.69 -4.46
N SER A 232 17.48 5.13 -5.44
CA SER A 232 17.27 4.40 -6.70
C SER A 232 18.46 4.48 -7.67
N GLY A 233 19.20 5.59 -7.66
CA GLY A 233 20.32 5.85 -8.57
C GLY A 233 19.94 6.61 -9.83
N ALA A 234 18.71 7.13 -9.90
CA ALA A 234 18.25 8.02 -10.94
C ALA A 234 17.57 9.27 -10.35
N ASN A 235 17.60 10.39 -11.07
CA ASN A 235 16.86 11.58 -10.71
C ASN A 235 15.41 11.54 -11.25
N ILE A 236 14.62 12.55 -10.93
CA ILE A 236 13.20 12.63 -11.36
C ILE A 236 13.00 12.61 -12.88
N LYS A 237 14.03 12.93 -13.66
CA LYS A 237 14.01 12.86 -15.13
C LYS A 237 14.44 11.49 -15.67
N GLY A 238 14.82 10.55 -14.79
CA GLY A 238 15.35 9.24 -15.18
C GLY A 238 16.83 9.26 -15.59
N GLU A 239 17.55 10.37 -15.37
CA GLU A 239 18.98 10.48 -15.64
C GLU A 239 19.79 9.83 -14.50
N PRO A 240 20.95 9.21 -14.77
CA PRO A 240 21.81 8.66 -13.73
C PRO A 240 22.14 9.69 -12.64
N ALA A 241 21.99 9.32 -11.39
CA ALA A 241 22.25 10.14 -10.22
C ALA A 241 22.95 9.35 -9.12
N LEU A 242 23.55 10.05 -8.15
CA LEU A 242 24.16 9.41 -7.00
C LEU A 242 23.12 8.65 -6.17
N ALA A 243 23.26 7.34 -6.05
CA ALA A 243 22.46 6.53 -5.14
C ALA A 243 22.94 6.69 -3.70
N LEU A 244 22.05 7.13 -2.82
CA LEU A 244 22.34 7.26 -1.40
C LEU A 244 22.60 5.88 -0.78
N ASN A 245 23.73 5.75 -0.08
CA ASN A 245 24.05 4.51 0.62
C ASN A 245 23.37 4.48 2.01
N LEU A 246 22.29 3.73 2.13
CA LEU A 246 21.49 3.62 3.36
C LEU A 246 22.31 3.07 4.54
N GLU A 247 23.23 2.15 4.30
CA GLU A 247 24.08 1.57 5.34
C GLU A 247 25.03 2.62 5.94
N LYS A 248 25.71 3.37 5.06
CA LYS A 248 26.59 4.47 5.48
C LYS A 248 25.81 5.54 6.21
N LEU A 249 24.63 5.90 5.72
CA LEU A 249 23.75 6.88 6.33
C LEU A 249 23.34 6.47 7.75
N CYS A 250 22.85 5.23 7.93
CA CYS A 250 22.47 4.72 9.24
C CYS A 250 23.66 4.70 10.23
N ARG A 251 24.85 4.36 9.74
CA ARG A 251 26.06 4.41 10.57
C ARG A 251 26.48 5.83 10.93
N ALA A 252 26.36 6.76 10.00
CA ALA A 252 26.69 8.19 10.22
C ALA A 252 25.83 8.83 11.32
N VAL A 253 24.57 8.40 11.46
CA VAL A 253 23.69 8.86 12.55
C VAL A 253 23.87 8.07 13.87
N GLY A 254 24.89 7.22 13.97
CA GLY A 254 25.30 6.56 15.21
C GLY A 254 24.79 5.13 15.41
N VAL A 255 24.10 4.52 14.43
CA VAL A 255 23.65 3.12 14.55
C VAL A 255 24.86 2.17 14.48
N LYS A 256 25.12 1.44 15.55
CA LYS A 256 26.25 0.50 15.63
C LYS A 256 25.99 -0.82 14.88
N ARG A 257 24.74 -1.28 14.89
CA ARG A 257 24.33 -2.55 14.26
C ARG A 257 23.46 -2.29 13.03
N VAL A 258 24.07 -2.36 11.85
CA VAL A 258 23.38 -2.27 10.56
C VAL A 258 23.59 -3.59 9.80
N LYS A 259 22.52 -4.26 9.42
CA LYS A 259 22.52 -5.52 8.68
C LYS A 259 21.74 -5.38 7.39
N VAL A 260 22.19 -6.07 6.35
CA VAL A 260 21.47 -6.17 5.07
C VAL A 260 21.02 -7.61 4.89
N VAL A 261 19.78 -7.81 4.49
CA VAL A 261 19.21 -9.13 4.20
C VAL A 261 18.53 -9.13 2.84
N ASN A 262 18.56 -10.28 2.17
CA ASN A 262 17.73 -10.54 1.01
C ASN A 262 16.40 -11.17 1.49
N PRO A 263 15.25 -10.49 1.39
CA PRO A 263 13.97 -11.01 1.89
C PRO A 263 13.46 -12.25 1.14
N HIS A 264 14.03 -12.59 -0.02
CA HIS A 264 13.73 -13.85 -0.70
C HIS A 264 14.35 -15.05 0.02
N ASP A 265 15.47 -14.86 0.74
CA ASP A 265 16.01 -15.85 1.66
C ASP A 265 15.33 -15.70 3.03
N ILE A 266 14.21 -16.40 3.19
CA ILE A 266 13.36 -16.32 4.38
C ILE A 266 14.11 -16.81 5.64
N GLU A 267 14.93 -17.87 5.51
CA GLU A 267 15.63 -18.45 6.66
C GLU A 267 16.75 -17.53 7.18
N ALA A 268 17.58 -16.99 6.28
CA ALA A 268 18.62 -16.03 6.65
C ALA A 268 18.00 -14.74 7.23
N THR A 269 16.90 -14.24 6.59
CA THR A 269 16.18 -13.07 7.08
C THR A 269 15.65 -13.30 8.50
N ARG A 270 15.00 -14.44 8.75
CA ARG A 270 14.47 -14.80 10.07
C ARG A 270 15.56 -14.86 11.14
N LYS A 271 16.72 -15.43 10.82
CA LYS A 271 17.87 -15.51 11.75
C LYS A 271 18.38 -14.12 12.13
N VAL A 272 18.52 -13.22 11.14
CA VAL A 272 18.99 -11.85 11.38
C VAL A 272 17.97 -11.09 12.22
N LEU A 273 16.68 -11.12 11.87
CA LEU A 273 15.64 -10.42 12.63
C LEU A 273 15.62 -10.85 14.10
N LYS A 274 15.64 -12.16 14.37
CA LYS A 274 15.68 -12.67 15.76
C LYS A 274 16.92 -12.21 16.51
N LYS A 275 18.10 -12.22 15.88
CA LYS A 275 19.36 -11.79 16.50
C LYS A 275 19.34 -10.31 16.83
N GLU A 276 18.94 -9.46 15.87
CA GLU A 276 18.96 -8.01 16.03
C GLU A 276 17.88 -7.52 17.01
N LEU A 277 16.74 -8.20 17.06
CA LEU A 277 15.67 -7.88 18.00
C LEU A 277 16.06 -8.22 19.46
N ALA A 278 16.77 -9.33 19.66
CA ALA A 278 17.22 -9.76 20.99
C ALA A 278 18.38 -8.90 21.56
N ALA A 279 19.00 -8.08 20.72
CA ALA A 279 20.17 -7.28 21.13
C ALA A 279 19.75 -5.89 21.61
N SER A 280 20.32 -5.39 22.71
CA SER A 280 20.00 -4.07 23.27
C SER A 280 20.43 -2.91 22.37
N GLY A 281 19.70 -1.78 22.47
CA GLY A 281 19.92 -0.54 21.73
C GLY A 281 19.40 -0.60 20.29
N THR A 282 19.34 0.57 19.66
CA THR A 282 18.81 0.71 18.29
C THR A 282 19.64 -0.08 17.28
N SER A 283 18.97 -0.91 16.49
CA SER A 283 19.56 -1.62 15.34
C SER A 283 18.79 -1.31 14.06
N VAL A 284 19.46 -1.46 12.90
CA VAL A 284 18.83 -1.30 11.59
C VAL A 284 19.03 -2.56 10.76
N VAL A 285 17.95 -3.06 10.19
CA VAL A 285 17.95 -4.13 9.20
C VAL A 285 17.46 -3.57 7.86
N ILE A 286 18.29 -3.61 6.84
CA ILE A 286 17.94 -3.19 5.48
C ILE A 286 17.51 -4.43 4.70
N SER A 287 16.21 -4.55 4.42
CA SER A 287 15.63 -5.61 3.60
C SER A 287 15.72 -5.22 2.14
N ARG A 288 16.74 -5.69 1.42
CA ARG A 288 17.09 -5.22 0.09
C ARG A 288 16.79 -6.26 -0.98
N ALA A 289 15.86 -5.94 -1.85
CA ALA A 289 15.64 -6.61 -3.12
C ALA A 289 14.77 -5.71 -4.03
N PRO A 290 15.04 -5.67 -5.35
CA PRO A 290 14.35 -4.75 -6.25
C PRO A 290 12.85 -5.05 -6.36
N CYS A 291 12.06 -4.00 -6.58
CA CYS A 291 10.63 -4.16 -6.88
C CYS A 291 10.45 -5.00 -8.14
N VAL A 292 9.59 -6.02 -8.08
CA VAL A 292 9.34 -6.96 -9.20
C VAL A 292 8.75 -6.31 -10.45
N LEU A 293 8.23 -5.10 -10.33
CA LEU A 293 7.65 -4.33 -11.43
C LEU A 293 8.64 -3.36 -12.08
N LEU A 294 9.89 -3.29 -11.61
CA LEU A 294 10.93 -2.53 -12.30
C LEU A 294 11.16 -3.11 -13.71
N PRO A 295 11.34 -2.28 -14.75
CA PRO A 295 11.50 -2.74 -16.12
C PRO A 295 12.58 -3.83 -16.30
N ALA A 296 13.71 -3.71 -15.57
CA ALA A 296 14.78 -4.70 -15.58
C ALA A 296 14.34 -6.05 -15.00
N GLU A 297 13.54 -6.02 -13.93
CA GLU A 297 13.02 -7.25 -13.29
C GLU A 297 11.90 -7.89 -14.08
N VAL A 298 11.04 -7.11 -14.77
CA VAL A 298 9.99 -7.61 -15.66
C VAL A 298 10.58 -8.31 -16.88
N LYS A 299 11.63 -7.72 -17.48
CA LYS A 299 12.32 -8.31 -18.64
C LYS A 299 13.16 -9.55 -18.31
N ARG A 300 13.50 -9.76 -17.04
CA ARG A 300 14.35 -10.87 -16.62
C ARG A 300 13.59 -12.19 -16.72
N LYS A 301 14.03 -13.10 -17.60
CA LYS A 301 13.54 -14.47 -17.59
C LYS A 301 13.88 -15.14 -16.26
N LYS A 302 12.86 -15.66 -15.60
CA LYS A 302 13.00 -16.37 -14.32
C LYS A 302 12.34 -17.74 -14.45
N PRO A 303 12.88 -18.79 -13.80
CA PRO A 303 12.21 -20.06 -13.73
C PRO A 303 10.87 -19.90 -13.02
N VAL A 304 9.88 -20.65 -13.42
CA VAL A 304 8.61 -20.70 -12.68
C VAL A 304 8.63 -21.85 -11.67
N TYR A 305 7.81 -21.72 -10.64
CA TYR A 305 7.61 -22.79 -9.67
C TYR A 305 6.22 -23.39 -9.85
N LEU A 306 6.14 -24.71 -9.72
CA LEU A 306 4.90 -25.47 -9.81
C LEU A 306 4.72 -26.29 -8.52
N THR A 307 3.50 -26.70 -8.28
CA THR A 307 3.21 -27.63 -7.20
C THR A 307 3.18 -29.06 -7.74
N ASP A 308 4.07 -29.91 -7.24
CA ASP A 308 3.93 -31.36 -7.33
C ASP A 308 2.84 -31.79 -6.34
N THR A 309 1.66 -32.01 -6.86
CA THR A 309 0.48 -32.33 -6.04
C THR A 309 0.61 -33.66 -5.34
N ALA A 310 1.38 -34.62 -5.89
CA ALA A 310 1.62 -35.92 -5.25
C ALA A 310 2.46 -35.79 -3.96
N LYS A 311 3.39 -34.84 -3.93
CA LYS A 311 4.22 -34.56 -2.74
C LYS A 311 3.57 -33.58 -1.76
N CYS A 312 2.53 -32.85 -2.19
CA CYS A 312 1.91 -31.83 -1.35
C CYS A 312 1.12 -32.43 -0.21
N THR A 313 1.46 -32.11 1.02
CA THR A 313 0.80 -32.62 2.25
C THR A 313 -0.32 -31.71 2.77
N GLY A 314 -0.65 -30.63 2.08
CA GLY A 314 -1.69 -29.70 2.50
C GLY A 314 -1.34 -28.86 3.73
N CYS A 315 -0.06 -28.66 4.06
CA CYS A 315 0.37 -27.94 5.26
C CYS A 315 0.13 -26.42 5.22
N MET A 316 -0.24 -25.86 4.07
CA MET A 316 -0.54 -24.45 3.82
C MET A 316 0.64 -23.47 4.06
N ALA A 317 1.87 -23.93 4.27
CA ALA A 317 3.01 -23.03 4.55
C ALA A 317 3.23 -22.01 3.42
N CYS A 318 3.17 -22.44 2.16
CA CYS A 318 3.28 -21.57 0.98
C CYS A 318 2.06 -20.65 0.80
N VAL A 319 0.85 -21.12 1.12
CA VAL A 319 -0.39 -20.31 1.02
C VAL A 319 -0.35 -19.12 1.98
N ARG A 320 0.25 -19.30 3.15
CA ARG A 320 0.42 -18.24 4.16
C ARG A 320 1.32 -17.09 3.73
N LEU A 321 2.08 -17.25 2.65
CA LEU A 321 2.75 -16.12 1.99
C LEU A 321 1.76 -15.13 1.35
N ARG A 322 0.50 -15.53 1.15
CA ARG A 322 -0.51 -14.73 0.43
C ARG A 322 -0.09 -14.33 -0.99
N CYS A 323 0.72 -15.14 -1.66
CA CYS A 323 1.12 -14.87 -3.03
C CYS A 323 -0.09 -15.04 -3.98
N PRO A 324 -0.42 -14.07 -4.86
CA PRO A 324 -1.56 -14.20 -5.77
C PRO A 324 -1.42 -15.36 -6.77
N ALA A 325 -0.18 -15.80 -7.02
CA ALA A 325 0.07 -16.99 -7.86
C ALA A 325 -0.24 -18.32 -7.13
N ILE A 326 -0.53 -18.30 -5.83
CA ILE A 326 -0.78 -19.52 -5.05
C ILE A 326 -2.23 -19.55 -4.62
N SER A 327 -2.97 -20.54 -5.09
CA SER A 327 -4.33 -20.84 -4.66
C SER A 327 -4.36 -22.08 -3.78
N TRP A 328 -5.39 -22.14 -2.93
CA TRP A 328 -5.71 -23.34 -2.16
C TRP A 328 -6.84 -24.09 -2.84
N GLN A 329 -6.64 -25.38 -3.05
CA GLN A 329 -7.63 -26.27 -3.59
C GLN A 329 -8.15 -27.15 -2.44
N PRO A 330 -9.36 -26.88 -1.92
CA PRO A 330 -9.94 -27.73 -0.89
C PRO A 330 -10.28 -29.11 -1.43
N LEU A 331 -10.28 -30.11 -0.57
CA LEU A 331 -10.70 -31.48 -0.88
C LEU A 331 -11.69 -31.94 0.17
N THR A 332 -12.74 -32.64 -0.26
CA THR A 332 -13.54 -33.47 0.62
C THR A 332 -12.77 -34.74 1.01
N PRO A 333 -13.17 -35.45 2.07
CA PRO A 333 -12.54 -36.74 2.40
C PRO A 333 -12.57 -37.76 1.25
N GLU A 334 -13.68 -37.81 0.50
CA GLU A 334 -13.89 -38.69 -0.64
C GLU A 334 -12.96 -38.32 -1.81
N GLU A 335 -12.83 -37.02 -2.11
CA GLU A 335 -11.91 -36.52 -3.14
C GLU A 335 -10.45 -36.75 -2.77
N ALA A 336 -10.11 -36.63 -1.49
CA ALA A 336 -8.76 -36.92 -1.01
C ALA A 336 -8.41 -38.39 -1.20
N GLU A 337 -9.33 -39.31 -0.87
CA GLU A 337 -9.15 -40.73 -1.04
C GLU A 337 -9.06 -41.12 -2.53
N ALA A 338 -9.96 -40.60 -3.36
CA ALA A 338 -9.97 -40.84 -4.83
C ALA A 338 -8.67 -40.37 -5.52
N LYS A 339 -8.04 -39.32 -5.01
CA LYS A 339 -6.75 -38.79 -5.51
C LYS A 339 -5.52 -39.39 -4.81
N GLY A 340 -5.68 -40.38 -3.95
CA GLY A 340 -4.58 -41.04 -3.23
C GLY A 340 -3.94 -40.20 -2.13
N TYR A 341 -4.61 -39.13 -1.66
CA TYR A 341 -4.15 -38.34 -0.53
C TYR A 341 -4.51 -38.97 0.81
N LYS A 342 -3.84 -38.56 1.87
CA LYS A 342 -4.18 -39.00 3.23
C LYS A 342 -5.59 -38.51 3.60
N LYS A 343 -6.44 -39.34 4.20
CA LYS A 343 -7.83 -39.02 4.62
C LYS A 343 -7.97 -37.70 5.39
N LYS A 344 -6.93 -37.27 6.11
CA LYS A 344 -6.92 -36.02 6.90
C LYS A 344 -6.46 -34.80 6.09
N GLN A 345 -6.08 -34.96 4.83
CA GLN A 345 -5.61 -33.86 4.00
C GLN A 345 -6.79 -33.05 3.48
N LYS A 346 -6.91 -31.80 3.93
CA LYS A 346 -8.03 -30.91 3.60
C LYS A 346 -7.89 -30.18 2.26
N GLY A 347 -6.81 -30.43 1.53
CA GLY A 347 -6.55 -29.77 0.25
C GLY A 347 -5.07 -29.73 -0.10
N TYR A 348 -4.76 -29.05 -1.19
CA TYR A 348 -3.38 -28.82 -1.66
C TYR A 348 -3.22 -27.41 -2.21
N SER A 349 -2.00 -26.92 -2.26
CA SER A 349 -1.68 -25.66 -2.95
C SER A 349 -1.52 -25.88 -4.44
N LEU A 350 -1.93 -24.90 -5.24
CA LEU A 350 -1.69 -24.87 -6.66
C LEU A 350 -1.02 -23.55 -7.04
N ILE A 351 0.04 -23.60 -7.83
CA ILE A 351 0.71 -22.40 -8.36
C ILE A 351 0.26 -22.19 -9.79
N THR A 352 -0.30 -21.00 -10.06
CA THR A 352 -0.65 -20.57 -11.42
C THR A 352 0.60 -20.03 -12.10
N GLU A 353 1.05 -20.72 -13.12
CA GLU A 353 2.31 -20.47 -13.82
C GLU A 353 2.42 -19.06 -14.37
N VAL A 354 1.40 -18.61 -15.11
CA VAL A 354 1.36 -17.27 -15.73
C VAL A 354 1.44 -16.12 -14.74
N GLN A 355 1.16 -16.38 -13.47
CA GLN A 355 1.27 -15.40 -12.38
C GLN A 355 2.58 -15.54 -11.59
N CYS A 356 3.30 -16.64 -11.75
CA CYS A 356 4.53 -16.90 -11.00
C CYS A 356 5.70 -16.10 -11.58
N ASN A 357 6.35 -15.29 -10.77
CA ASN A 357 7.55 -14.55 -11.20
C ASN A 357 8.88 -15.21 -10.79
N GLY A 358 8.85 -16.45 -10.32
CA GLY A 358 10.05 -17.22 -10.06
C GLY A 358 10.89 -16.82 -8.85
N CYS A 359 10.33 -16.11 -7.85
CA CYS A 359 11.11 -15.63 -6.69
C CYS A 359 11.58 -16.71 -5.72
N GLY A 360 11.00 -17.91 -5.73
CA GLY A 360 11.42 -19.05 -4.90
C GLY A 360 10.98 -19.02 -3.43
N GLN A 361 10.33 -17.96 -2.93
CA GLN A 361 9.95 -17.86 -1.51
C GLN A 361 9.06 -19.02 -1.05
N CYS A 362 8.12 -19.48 -1.89
CA CYS A 362 7.24 -20.60 -1.58
C CYS A 362 8.00 -21.93 -1.53
N ALA A 363 8.98 -22.13 -2.41
CA ALA A 363 9.83 -23.32 -2.41
C ALA A 363 10.70 -23.37 -1.15
N ALA A 364 11.28 -22.25 -0.73
CA ALA A 364 12.06 -22.17 0.51
C ALA A 364 11.25 -22.52 1.78
N LEU A 365 9.93 -22.41 1.74
CA LEU A 365 9.04 -22.79 2.85
C LEU A 365 8.54 -24.23 2.78
N CYS A 366 8.71 -24.90 1.65
CA CYS A 366 8.17 -26.24 1.44
C CYS A 366 9.11 -27.31 1.98
N LYS A 367 8.83 -27.81 3.19
CA LYS A 367 9.59 -28.90 3.83
C LYS A 367 9.44 -30.26 3.13
N PHE A 368 8.49 -30.39 2.23
CA PHE A 368 8.15 -31.63 1.54
C PHE A 368 8.64 -31.64 0.07
N GLU A 369 9.40 -30.61 -0.33
CA GLU A 369 9.89 -30.44 -1.72
C GLU A 369 8.79 -30.60 -2.77
N ALA A 370 7.55 -30.23 -2.40
CA ALA A 370 6.38 -30.28 -3.28
C ALA A 370 6.29 -29.05 -4.20
N ILE A 371 7.15 -28.06 -4.03
CA ILE A 371 7.24 -26.90 -4.91
C ILE A 371 8.51 -27.02 -5.71
N VAL A 372 8.35 -27.40 -6.97
CA VAL A 372 9.43 -27.73 -7.89
C VAL A 372 9.69 -26.59 -8.86
N ARG A 373 10.96 -26.39 -9.21
CA ARG A 373 11.40 -25.40 -10.19
C ARG A 373 11.25 -25.99 -11.59
N ARG A 374 10.68 -25.20 -12.51
CA ARG A 374 10.70 -25.46 -13.93
C ARG A 374 11.43 -24.33 -14.64
N GLU A 375 12.44 -24.67 -15.44
CA GLU A 375 13.14 -23.66 -16.23
C GLU A 375 12.15 -23.02 -17.23
N ALA A 376 12.34 -21.73 -17.51
CA ALA A 376 11.58 -21.05 -18.56
C ALA A 376 12.08 -21.56 -19.92
N GLU A 377 11.19 -22.02 -20.74
CA GLU A 377 11.45 -22.36 -22.13
C GLU A 377 11.83 -21.12 -22.96
#